data_fafcd987cd115aafd7ad669929be0ca9
#
_entry.id   fafcd987cd115aafd7ad669929be0ca9
#
_cell.length_a   1.000
_cell.length_b   1.000
_cell.length_c   1.000
_cell.angle_alpha   90.00
_cell.angle_beta   90.00
_cell.angle_gamma   90.00
#
_symmetry.space_group_name_H-M   'P 1'
#
loop_
_entity.id
_entity.type
_entity.pdbx_description
1 polymer ?
#
loop_
_entity_poly.entity_id
_entity_poly.type
_entity_poly.pdbx_seq_one_letter_code
_entity_poly.pdbx_strand_id
1 'polypeptide(L)'
;MVLRIRPYNTLQQNADYWSWYIGAGALSESDYSFPSGHTTSAVEVATALFLCFKSDKKKIAWLFPCVALCTMGSRVYLMVHYATDVLGGLLVGVIAAVLGYLLMKLVMKIKGLEKVDAAKLFKKVPGKVGFACIGVAVLGIFLYAFIPSLSEGGADTQRCAYVGDYKCYNAAKVDDEKYPPIDGKEYCKIHWKALSGVKE
;
A
#
# COMPACT_ATOMS: atom_id res chain seq x y z
N MET A 1 -3.19 -10.88 13.67
CA MET A 1 -2.40 -9.79 13.05
C MET A 1 -1.03 -9.77 13.73
N VAL A 2 0.07 -9.74 13.00
CA VAL A 2 1.40 -9.69 13.61
C VAL A 2 1.71 -8.23 13.95
N LEU A 3 1.81 -7.92 15.25
CA LEU A 3 2.06 -6.56 15.75
C LEU A 3 3.56 -6.24 15.67
N ARG A 4 4.10 -6.05 14.47
CA ARG A 4 5.52 -5.85 14.26
C ARG A 4 5.85 -4.36 14.12
N ILE A 5 6.79 -3.88 14.94
CA ILE A 5 7.31 -2.52 14.87
C ILE A 5 8.18 -2.37 13.62
N ARG A 6 8.17 -1.20 12.99
CA ARG A 6 8.90 -0.92 11.75
C ARG A 6 10.41 -0.84 11.94
N PRO A 7 11.21 -1.17 10.90
CA PRO A 7 12.68 -1.17 10.98
C PRO A 7 13.27 0.14 11.48
N TYR A 8 12.78 1.28 11.00
CA TYR A 8 13.32 2.59 11.39
C TYR A 8 13.12 2.90 12.89
N ASN A 9 12.18 2.25 13.59
CA ASN A 9 12.03 2.39 15.03
C ASN A 9 12.97 1.46 15.81
N THR A 10 13.19 0.23 15.30
CA THR A 10 14.00 -0.76 16.01
C THR A 10 15.51 -0.63 15.76
N LEU A 11 15.90 0.01 14.63
CA LEU A 11 17.29 0.12 14.20
C LEU A 11 17.92 1.48 14.46
N GLN A 12 17.23 2.37 15.21
CA GLN A 12 17.72 3.73 15.52
C GLN A 12 19.08 3.77 16.19
N GLN A 13 19.41 2.79 17.02
CA GLN A 13 20.67 2.74 17.76
C GLN A 13 21.84 2.38 16.87
N ASN A 14 21.61 1.86 15.67
CA ASN A 14 22.66 1.59 14.71
C ASN A 14 22.87 2.82 13.80
N ALA A 15 24.04 3.46 13.93
CA ALA A 15 24.36 4.71 13.25
C ALA A 15 24.29 4.60 11.72
N ASP A 16 24.69 3.45 11.13
CA ASP A 16 24.68 3.23 9.69
C ASP A 16 23.26 3.15 9.15
N TYR A 17 22.40 2.37 9.79
CA TYR A 17 20.98 2.28 9.40
C TYR A 17 20.25 3.58 9.63
N TRP A 18 20.59 4.32 10.68
CA TRP A 18 19.97 5.60 10.98
C TRP A 18 20.33 6.67 9.95
N SER A 19 21.61 6.76 9.57
CA SER A 19 22.06 7.69 8.52
C SER A 19 21.40 7.37 7.18
N TRP A 20 21.25 6.09 6.85
CA TRP A 20 20.54 5.65 5.66
C TRP A 20 19.07 6.07 5.69
N TYR A 21 18.37 5.80 6.80
CA TYR A 21 16.96 6.17 6.95
C TYR A 21 16.73 7.67 6.77
N ILE A 22 17.57 8.50 7.36
CA ILE A 22 17.52 9.96 7.18
C ILE A 22 17.80 10.34 5.71
N GLY A 23 18.80 9.75 5.08
CA GLY A 23 19.14 9.96 3.67
C GLY A 23 18.04 9.52 2.70
N ALA A 24 17.27 8.49 3.05
CA ALA A 24 16.11 7.99 2.29
C ALA A 24 14.82 8.83 2.48
N GLY A 25 14.88 9.95 3.22
CA GLY A 25 13.76 10.87 3.40
C GLY A 25 12.97 10.71 4.69
N ALA A 26 13.42 9.87 5.63
CA ALA A 26 12.84 9.67 6.96
C ALA A 26 11.31 9.45 6.96
N LEU A 27 10.82 8.63 6.03
CA LEU A 27 9.40 8.31 5.91
C LEU A 27 8.89 7.61 7.17
N SER A 28 7.74 8.05 7.68
CA SER A 28 7.11 7.44 8.84
C SER A 28 5.66 7.08 8.53
N GLU A 29 5.21 5.96 9.06
CA GLU A 29 3.85 5.45 8.93
C GLU A 29 3.29 5.12 10.32
N SER A 30 1.97 5.23 10.51
CA SER A 30 1.33 5.13 11.84
C SER A 30 0.88 3.72 12.22
N ASP A 31 1.05 2.74 11.33
CA ASP A 31 0.58 1.37 11.50
C ASP A 31 1.73 0.35 11.67
N TYR A 32 1.35 -0.93 11.84
CA TYR A 32 2.30 -2.03 11.97
C TYR A 32 2.97 -2.39 10.65
N SER A 33 4.16 -3.00 10.75
CA SER A 33 5.00 -3.30 9.59
C SER A 33 4.51 -4.49 8.76
N PHE A 34 3.88 -5.51 9.39
CA PHE A 34 3.56 -6.77 8.70
C PHE A 34 2.05 -6.93 8.43
N PRO A 35 1.65 -7.42 7.26
CA PRO A 35 2.42 -7.51 6.02
C PRO A 35 2.53 -6.15 5.32
N SER A 36 3.44 -6.02 4.34
CA SER A 36 3.58 -4.79 3.56
C SER A 36 2.38 -4.58 2.63
N GLY A 37 1.53 -3.60 2.95
CA GLY A 37 0.34 -3.25 2.17
C GLY A 37 0.68 -2.79 0.75
N HIS A 38 1.70 -1.94 0.58
CA HIS A 38 2.17 -1.49 -0.74
C HIS A 38 2.65 -2.65 -1.61
N THR A 39 3.37 -3.61 -1.01
CA THR A 39 3.79 -4.83 -1.72
C THR A 39 2.60 -5.67 -2.11
N THR A 40 1.66 -5.89 -1.19
CA THR A 40 0.45 -6.69 -1.44
C THR A 40 -0.31 -6.14 -2.65
N SER A 41 -0.63 -4.84 -2.64
CA SER A 41 -1.38 -4.20 -3.73
C SER A 41 -0.60 -4.20 -5.05
N ALA A 42 0.70 -3.89 -5.04
CA ALA A 42 1.51 -3.89 -6.25
C ALA A 42 1.61 -5.29 -6.88
N VAL A 43 1.81 -6.32 -6.05
CA VAL A 43 1.90 -7.71 -6.51
C VAL A 43 0.54 -8.24 -6.99
N GLU A 44 -0.54 -7.91 -6.29
CA GLU A 44 -1.89 -8.28 -6.69
C GLU A 44 -2.22 -7.75 -8.09
N VAL A 45 -2.05 -6.45 -8.30
CA VAL A 45 -2.31 -5.81 -9.60
C VAL A 45 -1.37 -6.37 -10.68
N ALA A 46 -0.07 -6.46 -10.39
CA ALA A 46 0.91 -6.99 -11.34
C ALA A 46 0.60 -8.43 -11.75
N THR A 47 0.25 -9.29 -10.80
CA THR A 47 -0.09 -10.70 -11.06
C THR A 47 -1.39 -10.81 -11.87
N ALA A 48 -2.42 -10.06 -11.52
CA ALA A 48 -3.69 -10.05 -12.25
C ALA A 48 -3.47 -9.62 -13.72
N LEU A 49 -2.76 -8.52 -13.95
CA LEU A 49 -2.44 -8.03 -15.30
C LEU A 49 -1.54 -9.02 -16.06
N PHE A 50 -0.53 -9.60 -15.41
CA PHE A 50 0.32 -10.62 -16.01
C PHE A 50 -0.51 -11.81 -16.51
N LEU A 51 -1.43 -12.34 -15.70
CA LEU A 51 -2.30 -13.45 -16.07
C LEU A 51 -3.20 -13.10 -17.25
N CYS A 52 -3.76 -11.89 -17.28
CA CYS A 52 -4.59 -11.41 -18.37
C CYS A 52 -3.80 -11.27 -19.69
N PHE A 53 -2.66 -10.57 -19.65
CA PHE A 53 -1.87 -10.31 -20.86
C PHE A 53 -1.05 -11.51 -21.33
N LYS A 54 -0.65 -12.42 -20.44
CA LYS A 54 0.06 -13.64 -20.78
C LYS A 54 -0.80 -14.55 -21.67
N SER A 55 -2.12 -14.60 -21.45
CA SER A 55 -3.04 -15.37 -22.27
C SER A 55 -3.02 -14.96 -23.74
N ASP A 56 -2.77 -13.67 -24.01
CA ASP A 56 -2.66 -13.11 -25.36
C ASP A 56 -1.24 -13.23 -25.97
N LYS A 57 -0.32 -13.93 -25.28
CA LYS A 57 1.09 -14.11 -25.67
C LYS A 57 1.85 -12.78 -25.85
N LYS A 58 1.47 -11.74 -25.15
CA LYS A 58 2.11 -10.43 -25.24
C LYS A 58 3.34 -10.35 -24.34
N LYS A 59 4.49 -10.01 -24.92
CA LYS A 59 5.76 -9.83 -24.16
C LYS A 59 5.66 -8.74 -23.09
N ILE A 60 4.78 -7.75 -23.28
CA ILE A 60 4.55 -6.66 -22.33
C ILE A 60 4.06 -7.17 -20.95
N ALA A 61 3.50 -8.38 -20.87
CA ALA A 61 3.07 -8.98 -19.61
C ALA A 61 4.20 -9.04 -18.57
N TRP A 62 5.44 -9.20 -19.01
CA TRP A 62 6.60 -9.28 -18.12
C TRP A 62 6.98 -7.95 -17.46
N LEU A 63 6.48 -6.83 -17.98
CA LEU A 63 6.70 -5.52 -17.37
C LEU A 63 6.05 -5.42 -15.97
N PHE A 64 4.88 -6.03 -15.77
CA PHE A 64 4.14 -5.93 -14.53
C PHE A 64 4.88 -6.54 -13.32
N PRO A 65 5.41 -7.78 -13.40
CA PRO A 65 6.27 -8.32 -12.34
C PRO A 65 7.49 -7.44 -12.05
N CYS A 66 8.11 -6.83 -13.07
CA CYS A 66 9.25 -5.93 -12.85
C CYS A 66 8.86 -4.71 -12.00
N VAL A 67 7.71 -4.09 -12.28
CA VAL A 67 7.20 -2.96 -11.49
C VAL A 67 6.91 -3.37 -10.04
N ALA A 68 6.32 -4.55 -9.84
CA ALA A 68 6.09 -5.08 -8.49
C ALA A 68 7.41 -5.29 -7.74
N LEU A 69 8.44 -5.86 -8.39
CA LEU A 69 9.78 -6.04 -7.80
C LEU A 69 10.43 -4.71 -7.42
N CYS A 70 10.31 -3.67 -8.26
CA CYS A 70 10.78 -2.32 -7.92
C CYS A 70 10.06 -1.77 -6.68
N THR A 71 8.73 -1.95 -6.59
CA THR A 71 7.97 -1.55 -5.41
C THR A 71 8.44 -2.30 -4.17
N MET A 72 8.64 -3.62 -4.25
CA MET A 72 9.16 -4.45 -3.16
C MET A 72 10.52 -3.95 -2.67
N GLY A 73 11.45 -3.72 -3.60
CA GLY A 73 12.79 -3.20 -3.29
C GLY A 73 12.73 -1.82 -2.62
N SER A 74 11.85 -0.93 -3.09
CA SER A 74 11.71 0.41 -2.52
C SER A 74 11.26 0.38 -1.06
N ARG A 75 10.42 -0.58 -0.63
CA ARG A 75 9.95 -0.67 0.77
C ARG A 75 11.06 -1.05 1.73
N VAL A 76 11.96 -1.94 1.30
CA VAL A 76 13.15 -2.30 2.09
C VAL A 76 14.16 -1.15 2.09
N TYR A 77 14.42 -0.55 0.91
CA TYR A 77 15.33 0.59 0.78
C TYR A 77 14.94 1.77 1.68
N LEU A 78 13.66 2.09 1.75
CA LEU A 78 13.12 3.19 2.58
C LEU A 78 13.06 2.85 4.07
N MET A 79 13.50 1.66 4.51
CA MET A 79 13.50 1.20 5.91
C MET A 79 12.11 1.16 6.57
N VAL A 80 11.04 1.17 5.78
CA VAL A 80 9.66 1.13 6.30
C VAL A 80 9.17 -0.29 6.54
N HIS A 81 9.76 -1.30 5.85
CA HIS A 81 9.43 -2.71 6.01
C HIS A 81 10.67 -3.60 6.06
N TYR A 82 10.60 -4.69 6.81
CA TYR A 82 11.58 -5.77 6.73
C TYR A 82 11.37 -6.60 5.46
N ALA A 83 12.41 -7.27 4.99
CA ALA A 83 12.29 -8.17 3.84
C ALA A 83 11.21 -9.24 4.03
N THR A 84 11.01 -9.75 5.25
CA THR A 84 9.96 -10.71 5.58
C THR A 84 8.54 -10.13 5.47
N ASP A 85 8.34 -8.83 5.72
CA ASP A 85 7.05 -8.16 5.55
C ASP A 85 6.69 -8.03 4.08
N VAL A 86 7.71 -7.78 3.26
CA VAL A 86 7.60 -7.73 1.80
C VAL A 86 7.30 -9.12 1.23
N LEU A 87 7.98 -10.17 1.71
CA LEU A 87 7.67 -11.56 1.32
C LEU A 87 6.25 -11.97 1.75
N GLY A 88 5.81 -11.56 2.95
CA GLY A 88 4.42 -11.75 3.38
C GLY A 88 3.43 -11.07 2.44
N GLY A 89 3.70 -9.82 2.06
CA GLY A 89 2.91 -9.07 1.09
C GLY A 89 2.88 -9.71 -0.30
N LEU A 90 4.01 -10.24 -0.76
CA LEU A 90 4.13 -11.00 -2.01
C LEU A 90 3.19 -12.21 -2.02
N LEU A 91 3.24 -13.04 -0.97
CA LEU A 91 2.39 -14.23 -0.87
C LEU A 91 0.91 -13.87 -0.87
N VAL A 92 0.50 -12.92 -0.05
CA VAL A 92 -0.90 -12.48 0.04
C VAL A 92 -1.36 -11.90 -1.30
N GLY A 93 -0.55 -11.04 -1.95
CA GLY A 93 -0.88 -10.42 -3.23
C GLY A 93 -1.05 -11.45 -4.36
N VAL A 94 -0.15 -12.44 -4.45
CA VAL A 94 -0.26 -13.51 -5.45
C VAL A 94 -1.52 -14.34 -5.23
N ILE A 95 -1.78 -14.75 -3.97
CA ILE A 95 -2.97 -15.56 -3.64
C ILE A 95 -4.25 -14.79 -3.99
N ALA A 96 -4.35 -13.52 -3.57
CA ALA A 96 -5.50 -12.68 -3.87
C ALA A 96 -5.73 -12.51 -5.37
N ALA A 97 -4.67 -12.25 -6.14
CA ALA A 97 -4.75 -12.09 -7.60
C ALA A 97 -5.18 -13.38 -8.31
N VAL A 98 -4.64 -14.53 -7.90
CA VAL A 98 -5.01 -15.83 -8.50
C VAL A 98 -6.46 -16.17 -8.19
N LEU A 99 -6.90 -16.00 -6.93
CA LEU A 99 -8.29 -16.23 -6.54
C LEU A 99 -9.25 -15.30 -7.30
N GLY A 100 -8.93 -14.01 -7.38
CA GLY A 100 -9.69 -13.03 -8.16
C GLY A 100 -9.78 -13.40 -9.65
N TYR A 101 -8.66 -13.82 -10.25
CA TYR A 101 -8.63 -14.28 -11.65
C TYR A 101 -9.49 -15.53 -11.88
N LEU A 102 -9.43 -16.52 -10.96
CA LEU A 102 -10.26 -17.73 -11.04
C LEU A 102 -11.73 -17.41 -10.86
N LEU A 103 -12.07 -16.54 -9.92
CA LEU A 103 -13.44 -16.06 -9.70
C LEU A 103 -13.97 -15.33 -10.95
N MET A 104 -13.17 -14.44 -11.53
CA MET A 104 -13.53 -13.78 -12.79
C MET A 104 -13.84 -14.80 -13.89
N LYS A 105 -12.98 -15.81 -14.07
CA LYS A 105 -13.22 -16.87 -15.05
C LYS A 105 -14.50 -17.66 -14.77
N LEU A 106 -14.82 -17.92 -13.49
CA LEU A 106 -16.04 -18.61 -13.09
C LEU A 106 -17.27 -17.75 -13.43
N VAL A 107 -17.24 -16.47 -13.09
CA VAL A 107 -18.33 -15.52 -13.39
C VAL A 107 -18.55 -15.37 -14.90
N MET A 108 -17.49 -15.33 -15.68
CA MET A 108 -17.57 -15.25 -17.14
C MET A 108 -18.20 -16.50 -17.81
N LYS A 109 -18.26 -17.65 -17.10
CA LYS A 109 -18.98 -18.85 -17.57
C LYS A 109 -20.49 -18.77 -17.37
N ILE A 110 -20.99 -17.82 -16.62
CA ILE A 110 -22.43 -17.61 -16.41
C ILE A 110 -23.05 -17.19 -17.76
N LYS A 111 -24.12 -17.91 -18.17
CA LYS A 111 -24.79 -17.70 -19.46
C LYS A 111 -25.16 -16.22 -19.67
N GLY A 112 -24.65 -15.64 -20.73
CA GLY A 112 -24.89 -14.24 -21.12
C GLY A 112 -23.71 -13.30 -20.89
N LEU A 113 -22.85 -13.52 -19.90
CA LEU A 113 -21.66 -12.70 -19.65
C LEU A 113 -20.54 -12.98 -20.67
N GLU A 114 -20.42 -14.22 -21.15
CA GLU A 114 -19.44 -14.59 -22.18
C GLU A 114 -19.66 -13.84 -23.51
N LYS A 115 -20.88 -13.36 -23.77
CA LYS A 115 -21.24 -12.59 -24.97
C LYS A 115 -21.00 -11.07 -24.82
N VAL A 116 -20.66 -10.61 -23.62
CA VAL A 116 -20.32 -9.21 -23.38
C VAL A 116 -18.88 -8.97 -23.82
N ASP A 117 -18.73 -8.63 -25.08
CA ASP A 117 -17.46 -8.19 -25.62
C ASP A 117 -17.20 -6.75 -25.13
N ALA A 118 -16.41 -6.62 -24.08
CA ALA A 118 -16.03 -5.33 -23.53
C ALA A 118 -15.44 -4.41 -24.61
N ALA A 119 -14.71 -4.97 -25.59
CA ALA A 119 -14.18 -4.20 -26.70
C ALA A 119 -15.31 -3.63 -27.60
N LYS A 120 -16.43 -4.34 -27.73
CA LYS A 120 -17.61 -3.80 -28.46
C LYS A 120 -18.34 -2.73 -27.67
N LEU A 121 -18.36 -2.86 -26.33
CA LEU A 121 -18.94 -1.81 -25.46
C LEU A 121 -18.10 -0.53 -25.57
N PHE A 122 -16.78 -0.64 -25.56
CA PHE A 122 -15.86 0.49 -25.72
C PHE A 122 -15.83 1.05 -27.16
N LYS A 123 -16.12 0.24 -28.20
CA LYS A 123 -16.23 0.73 -29.57
C LYS A 123 -17.43 1.68 -29.80
N LYS A 124 -18.48 1.61 -28.97
CA LYS A 124 -19.60 2.57 -28.98
C LYS A 124 -19.24 3.92 -28.35
N VAL A 125 -18.21 4.00 -27.55
CA VAL A 125 -17.71 5.26 -26.99
C VAL A 125 -16.71 5.85 -27.99
N PRO A 126 -16.92 7.09 -28.50
CA PRO A 126 -15.94 7.73 -29.36
C PRO A 126 -14.56 7.65 -28.73
N GLY A 127 -13.55 7.16 -29.47
CA GLY A 127 -12.23 6.87 -28.92
C GLY A 127 -11.63 8.05 -28.15
N LYS A 128 -11.88 9.30 -28.61
CA LYS A 128 -11.47 10.52 -27.92
C LYS A 128 -12.11 10.65 -26.51
N VAL A 129 -13.36 10.25 -26.33
CA VAL A 129 -14.07 10.29 -25.04
C VAL A 129 -13.55 9.18 -24.12
N GLY A 130 -13.33 7.97 -24.66
CA GLY A 130 -12.74 6.87 -23.88
C GLY A 130 -11.34 7.20 -23.35
N PHE A 131 -10.48 7.76 -24.21
CA PHE A 131 -9.15 8.22 -23.77
C PHE A 131 -9.22 9.38 -22.76
N ALA A 132 -10.14 10.31 -22.93
CA ALA A 132 -10.34 11.39 -21.96
C ALA A 132 -10.81 10.86 -20.60
N CYS A 133 -11.76 9.91 -20.56
CA CYS A 133 -12.22 9.30 -19.31
C CYS A 133 -11.10 8.53 -18.60
N ILE A 134 -10.30 7.76 -19.35
CA ILE A 134 -9.13 7.06 -18.78
C ILE A 134 -8.11 8.08 -18.27
N GLY A 135 -7.82 9.13 -19.04
CA GLY A 135 -6.91 10.20 -18.64
C GLY A 135 -7.36 10.90 -17.35
N VAL A 136 -8.65 11.24 -17.25
CA VAL A 136 -9.22 11.85 -16.04
C VAL A 136 -9.18 10.89 -14.85
N ALA A 137 -9.48 9.60 -15.04
CA ALA A 137 -9.39 8.59 -13.98
C ALA A 137 -7.94 8.41 -13.49
N VAL A 138 -6.98 8.29 -14.43
CA VAL A 138 -5.55 8.17 -14.09
C VAL A 138 -5.05 9.45 -13.40
N LEU A 139 -5.44 10.62 -13.90
CA LEU A 139 -5.09 11.89 -13.26
C LEU A 139 -5.72 12.01 -11.87
N GLY A 140 -6.97 11.59 -11.68
CA GLY A 140 -7.65 11.56 -10.40
C GLY A 140 -6.94 10.65 -9.39
N ILE A 141 -6.56 9.44 -9.81
CA ILE A 141 -5.78 8.50 -8.99
C ILE A 141 -4.40 9.08 -8.67
N PHE A 142 -3.75 9.69 -9.66
CA PHE A 142 -2.45 10.33 -9.47
C PHE A 142 -2.54 11.51 -8.49
N LEU A 143 -3.51 12.40 -8.65
CA LEU A 143 -3.75 13.52 -7.74
C LEU A 143 -4.07 13.02 -6.33
N TYR A 144 -4.93 12.00 -6.20
CA TYR A 144 -5.26 11.39 -4.92
C TYR A 144 -4.03 10.79 -4.23
N ALA A 145 -3.14 10.15 -4.98
CA ALA A 145 -1.92 9.54 -4.45
C ALA A 145 -0.82 10.57 -4.13
N PHE A 146 -0.74 11.67 -4.90
CA PHE A 146 0.34 12.67 -4.78
C PHE A 146 -0.05 13.90 -3.96
N ILE A 147 -1.34 14.12 -3.69
CA ILE A 147 -1.78 15.20 -2.81
C ILE A 147 -2.34 14.59 -1.52
N PRO A 148 -1.49 14.26 -0.54
CA PRO A 148 -1.92 13.70 0.74
C PRO A 148 -2.99 14.52 1.45
N SER A 149 -2.98 15.84 1.25
CA SER A 149 -3.97 16.77 1.76
C SER A 149 -5.39 16.58 1.20
N LEU A 150 -5.54 15.92 0.04
CA LEU A 150 -6.85 15.56 -0.51
C LEU A 150 -7.38 14.24 0.03
N SER A 151 -6.48 13.34 0.46
CA SER A 151 -6.85 12.01 0.97
C SER A 151 -7.08 11.96 2.48
N GLU A 152 -6.41 12.86 3.20
CA GLU A 152 -6.54 12.96 4.66
C GLU A 152 -6.97 14.38 5.01
N GLY A 153 -8.23 14.73 4.92
CA GLY A 153 -8.80 16.06 5.17
C GLY A 153 -8.06 16.93 6.19
N GLY A 154 -6.83 17.36 5.90
CA GLY A 154 -6.08 18.33 6.69
C GLY A 154 -5.76 17.94 8.13
N ALA A 155 -5.77 16.65 8.49
CA ALA A 155 -5.38 16.25 9.83
C ALA A 155 -3.89 16.57 10.04
N ASP A 156 -3.60 17.55 10.88
CA ASP A 156 -2.23 17.82 11.33
C ASP A 156 -1.66 16.52 11.91
N THR A 157 -0.51 16.12 11.39
CA THR A 157 0.22 14.98 11.94
C THR A 157 1.51 15.44 12.55
N GLN A 158 1.79 14.95 13.74
CA GLN A 158 3.07 15.14 14.41
C GLN A 158 3.74 13.81 14.73
N ARG A 159 4.96 13.85 15.23
CA ARG A 159 5.64 12.63 15.63
C ARG A 159 5.07 12.12 16.95
N CYS A 160 4.93 10.79 17.04
CA CYS A 160 4.50 10.12 18.26
C CYS A 160 5.35 10.56 19.47
N ALA A 161 4.69 10.93 20.55
CA ALA A 161 5.35 11.41 21.76
C ALA A 161 6.02 10.32 22.61
N TYR A 162 5.94 9.05 22.20
CA TYR A 162 6.54 7.95 22.94
C TYR A 162 8.07 8.05 22.99
N VAL A 163 8.60 8.04 24.22
CA VAL A 163 10.02 7.97 24.56
C VAL A 163 10.17 6.90 25.63
N GLY A 164 10.54 5.70 25.23
CA GLY A 164 10.83 4.58 26.12
C GLY A 164 12.22 4.03 25.81
N ASP A 165 12.31 2.73 25.51
CA ASP A 165 13.55 2.09 25.09
C ASP A 165 14.11 2.65 23.77
N TYR A 166 13.26 3.33 23.00
CA TYR A 166 13.58 4.04 21.77
C TYR A 166 12.64 5.24 21.56
N LYS A 167 13.06 6.19 20.73
CA LYS A 167 12.21 7.33 20.32
C LYS A 167 11.35 6.90 19.13
N CYS A 168 10.03 6.99 19.24
CA CYS A 168 9.13 6.61 18.14
C CYS A 168 9.10 7.68 17.05
N TYR A 169 9.23 7.26 15.79
CA TYR A 169 9.16 8.11 14.60
C TYR A 169 7.88 7.89 13.77
N ASN A 170 6.94 7.09 14.26
CA ASN A 170 5.63 6.96 13.63
C ASN A 170 4.88 8.29 13.67
N ALA A 171 4.09 8.54 12.61
CA ALA A 171 3.15 9.65 12.60
C ALA A 171 2.01 9.41 13.62
N ALA A 172 1.61 10.47 14.32
CA ALA A 172 0.42 10.53 15.15
C ALA A 172 -0.48 11.65 14.62
N LYS A 173 -1.78 11.42 14.52
CA LYS A 173 -2.75 12.45 14.14
C LYS A 173 -3.01 13.33 15.35
N VAL A 174 -3.06 14.64 15.13
CA VAL A 174 -3.43 15.60 16.16
C VAL A 174 -4.94 15.54 16.36
N ASP A 175 -5.37 15.51 17.61
CA ASP A 175 -6.79 15.46 18.00
C ASP A 175 -7.58 14.31 17.32
N ASP A 176 -6.96 13.12 17.21
CA ASP A 176 -7.62 11.95 16.65
C ASP A 176 -8.76 11.45 17.57
N GLU A 177 -10.00 11.50 17.12
CA GLU A 177 -11.17 11.01 17.86
C GLU A 177 -11.05 9.55 18.28
N LYS A 178 -10.38 8.74 17.48
CA LYS A 178 -10.21 7.29 17.71
C LYS A 178 -9.05 6.98 18.67
N TYR A 179 -8.04 7.83 18.67
CA TYR A 179 -6.84 7.71 19.49
C TYR A 179 -6.52 9.06 20.15
N PRO A 180 -7.40 9.54 21.06
CA PRO A 180 -7.27 10.86 21.66
C PRO A 180 -5.95 11.01 22.41
N PRO A 181 -5.46 12.24 22.58
CA PRO A 181 -4.21 12.48 23.29
C PRO A 181 -4.26 11.94 24.73
N ILE A 182 -3.16 11.37 25.19
CA ILE A 182 -2.97 10.92 26.57
C ILE A 182 -2.06 11.94 27.26
N ASP A 183 -2.50 12.54 28.34
CA ASP A 183 -1.79 13.61 29.08
C ASP A 183 -1.33 14.76 28.17
N GLY A 184 -2.19 15.15 27.22
CA GLY A 184 -1.91 16.23 26.27
C GLY A 184 -0.82 15.92 25.24
N LYS A 185 -0.48 14.63 25.05
CA LYS A 185 0.52 14.17 24.08
C LYS A 185 -0.10 13.24 23.07
N GLU A 186 0.28 13.42 21.81
CA GLU A 186 -0.19 12.60 20.70
C GLU A 186 0.67 11.35 20.54
N TYR A 187 0.02 10.21 20.40
CA TYR A 187 0.66 8.92 20.24
C TYR A 187 0.20 8.24 18.94
N CYS A 188 1.12 7.57 18.25
CA CYS A 188 0.71 6.72 17.14
C CYS A 188 -0.17 5.56 17.64
N LYS A 189 -0.99 5.00 16.77
CA LYS A 189 -1.90 3.88 17.05
C LYS A 189 -1.29 2.77 17.91
N ILE A 190 -0.02 2.44 17.67
CA ILE A 190 0.70 1.36 18.38
C ILE A 190 0.90 1.73 19.85
N HIS A 191 1.48 2.91 20.09
CA HIS A 191 1.80 3.35 21.45
C HIS A 191 0.57 3.81 22.22
N TRP A 192 -0.42 4.37 21.54
CA TRP A 192 -1.70 4.69 22.17
C TRP A 192 -2.37 3.43 22.74
N LYS A 193 -2.46 2.33 21.95
CA LYS A 193 -3.01 1.06 22.42
C LYS A 193 -2.22 0.46 23.58
N ALA A 194 -0.89 0.56 23.54
CA ALA A 194 -0.03 0.06 24.63
C ALA A 194 -0.22 0.84 25.92
N LEU A 195 -0.39 2.16 25.84
CA LEU A 195 -0.52 3.06 27.01
C LEU A 195 -1.95 3.10 27.56
N SER A 196 -2.97 3.04 26.69
CA SER A 196 -4.38 3.07 27.09
C SER A 196 -4.87 1.78 27.76
N GLY A 197 -4.10 0.68 27.68
CA GLY A 197 -4.49 -0.62 28.25
C GLY A 197 -5.67 -1.31 27.55
N VAL A 198 -6.13 -0.79 26.41
CA VAL A 198 -7.22 -1.38 25.61
C VAL A 198 -6.70 -2.67 24.95
N LYS A 199 -7.12 -3.81 25.47
CA LYS A 199 -6.94 -5.12 24.82
C LYS A 199 -8.05 -5.30 23.79
N GLU A 200 -7.65 -5.72 22.57
CA GLU A 200 -8.61 -6.19 21.55
C GLU A 200 -9.31 -7.46 21.97
#